data_c0851442a65dc2edf305b32b0fb8d508
#
_entry.id   c0851442a65dc2edf305b32b0fb8d508
#
_cell.length_a   1.000
_cell.length_b   1.000
_cell.length_c   1.000
_cell.angle_alpha   90.00
_cell.angle_beta   90.00
_cell.angle_gamma   90.00
#
_symmetry.space_group_name_H-M   'P 1'
#
loop_
_entity.id
_entity.type
_entity.pdbx_description
1 polymer ?
#
loop_
_entity_poly.entity_id
_entity_poly.type
_entity_poly.pdbx_seq_one_letter_code
_entity_poly.pdbx_strand_id
1 'polypeptide(L)'
;MRSGARRQARGWRWPGAAAILLCVTQAIAADGASVIAPDIAPDVAPDVAPEAARLKQAARADYVLQCAGCHRVDGRGSNPHGIPDFRQSVGAFVHLPEGREYLIRVPGAAHSQLSHAELAAVLNWVLTEFSAAQLPADFAPYSEAEVAAARPNRYDDVVPVRHALAKRLTSMGFTLSDYSYGSDRKP
;
A
#
# COMPACT_ATOMS: atom_id res chain seq x y z
N MET A 1 9.92 -56.93 -4.82
CA MET A 1 9.69 -57.27 -6.23
C MET A 1 9.03 -56.05 -6.91
N ARG A 2 9.59 -55.71 -8.11
CA ARG A 2 9.22 -54.72 -9.13
C ARG A 2 9.74 -53.31 -8.83
N SER A 3 10.81 -52.92 -9.43
CA SER A 3 11.18 -52.60 -10.83
C SER A 3 10.81 -51.15 -11.15
N GLY A 4 11.67 -50.28 -11.17
CA GLY A 4 12.60 -49.51 -11.94
C GLY A 4 12.04 -48.99 -13.27
N ALA A 5 12.01 -47.69 -13.43
CA ALA A 5 11.99 -47.08 -14.76
C ALA A 5 12.77 -45.74 -14.73
N ARG A 6 14.01 -45.83 -15.16
CA ARG A 6 14.83 -44.70 -15.57
C ARG A 6 14.29 -44.17 -16.90
N ARG A 7 14.00 -42.88 -16.99
CA ARG A 7 13.78 -42.23 -18.29
C ARG A 7 15.03 -41.44 -18.67
N GLN A 8 15.57 -41.85 -19.79
CA GLN A 8 16.76 -41.34 -20.43
C GLN A 8 16.53 -39.93 -20.99
N ALA A 9 17.50 -39.06 -20.77
CA ALA A 9 17.63 -37.79 -21.45
C ALA A 9 17.96 -37.99 -22.94
N ARG A 10 17.15 -37.47 -23.83
CA ARG A 10 17.45 -37.38 -25.27
C ARG A 10 18.16 -36.03 -25.51
N GLY A 11 19.44 -36.13 -25.79
CA GLY A 11 20.24 -35.04 -26.31
C GLY A 11 19.83 -34.69 -27.75
N TRP A 12 19.51 -33.45 -27.97
CA TRP A 12 19.26 -32.90 -29.30
C TRP A 12 20.56 -32.29 -29.83
N ARG A 13 21.15 -32.96 -30.81
CA ARG A 13 22.35 -32.51 -31.55
C ARG A 13 21.89 -31.75 -32.78
N TRP A 14 22.31 -30.51 -32.91
CA TRP A 14 22.12 -29.71 -34.13
C TRP A 14 23.34 -29.93 -35.04
N PRO A 15 23.16 -30.19 -36.34
CA PRO A 15 24.27 -30.23 -37.28
C PRO A 15 24.62 -28.81 -37.73
N GLY A 16 25.89 -28.55 -37.79
CA GLY A 16 26.46 -27.34 -38.34
C GLY A 16 26.26 -27.19 -39.84
N ALA A 17 26.14 -26.00 -40.30
CA ALA A 17 26.29 -25.65 -41.70
C ALA A 17 27.31 -24.52 -41.84
N ALA A 18 28.26 -24.78 -42.69
CA ALA A 18 29.47 -24.01 -42.92
C ALA A 18 29.24 -22.72 -43.73
N ALA A 19 30.22 -21.87 -43.59
CA ALA A 19 30.51 -20.61 -44.24
C ALA A 19 30.29 -20.55 -45.76
N ILE A 20 29.87 -19.37 -46.23
CA ILE A 20 30.32 -18.82 -47.52
C ILE A 20 30.59 -17.34 -47.34
N LEU A 21 31.89 -16.98 -47.41
CA LEU A 21 32.39 -15.63 -47.53
C LEU A 21 32.19 -15.21 -49.00
N LEU A 22 31.47 -14.13 -49.24
CA LEU A 22 31.54 -13.38 -50.51
C LEU A 22 31.79 -11.91 -50.19
N CYS A 23 33.03 -11.48 -50.39
CA CYS A 23 33.40 -10.09 -50.49
C CYS A 23 32.82 -9.52 -51.76
N VAL A 24 31.94 -8.52 -51.59
CA VAL A 24 31.61 -7.58 -52.69
C VAL A 24 31.95 -6.20 -52.20
N THR A 25 33.08 -5.70 -52.64
CA THR A 25 33.48 -4.28 -52.51
C THR A 25 32.69 -3.48 -53.55
N GLN A 26 31.74 -2.71 -53.12
CA GLN A 26 31.19 -1.61 -53.93
C GLN A 26 31.54 -0.29 -53.30
N ALA A 27 32.43 0.44 -53.94
CA ALA A 27 32.66 1.84 -53.71
C ALA A 27 31.45 2.61 -54.22
N ILE A 28 30.72 3.31 -53.35
CA ILE A 28 29.72 4.30 -53.76
C ILE A 28 30.20 5.64 -53.25
N ALA A 29 30.30 6.56 -54.23
CA ALA A 29 30.72 7.93 -54.06
C ALA A 29 29.84 8.68 -53.03
N ALA A 30 30.49 9.53 -52.27
CA ALA A 30 29.87 10.44 -51.33
C ALA A 30 29.13 11.56 -52.12
N ASP A 31 27.82 11.52 -52.08
CA ASP A 31 27.01 12.73 -52.27
C ASP A 31 26.55 13.18 -50.89
N GLY A 32 27.04 14.37 -50.53
CA GLY A 32 26.72 15.01 -49.25
C GLY A 32 25.27 15.49 -49.20
N ALA A 33 24.39 14.66 -48.73
CA ALA A 33 23.09 15.08 -48.21
C ALA A 33 23.22 15.22 -46.71
N SER A 34 23.37 16.46 -46.26
CA SER A 34 23.26 16.85 -44.86
C SER A 34 21.83 16.54 -44.42
N VAL A 35 21.61 15.32 -43.91
CA VAL A 35 20.36 14.98 -43.23
C VAL A 35 20.39 15.76 -41.91
N ILE A 36 19.65 16.89 -41.88
CA ILE A 36 19.31 17.54 -40.63
C ILE A 36 18.49 16.52 -39.86
N ALA A 37 19.14 15.82 -38.94
CA ALA A 37 18.43 15.04 -37.93
C ALA A 37 17.54 16.03 -37.14
N PRO A 38 16.24 15.81 -37.03
CA PRO A 38 15.46 16.60 -36.09
C PRO A 38 16.07 16.41 -34.73
N ASP A 39 16.52 17.50 -34.18
CA ASP A 39 16.98 17.56 -32.77
C ASP A 39 15.73 17.33 -31.89
N ILE A 40 15.34 16.07 -31.76
CA ILE A 40 14.37 15.64 -30.76
C ILE A 40 15.16 15.61 -29.45
N ALA A 41 15.38 16.78 -28.90
CA ALA A 41 15.73 16.89 -27.51
C ALA A 41 14.58 16.24 -26.73
N PRO A 42 14.83 15.20 -25.91
CA PRO A 42 13.84 14.77 -24.95
C PRO A 42 13.83 15.78 -23.80
N ASP A 43 13.23 16.93 -24.04
CA ASP A 43 12.93 17.91 -23.00
C ASP A 43 11.65 17.51 -22.27
N VAL A 44 11.60 16.25 -21.87
CA VAL A 44 10.76 15.78 -20.81
C VAL A 44 11.67 15.61 -19.61
N ALA A 45 12.01 16.73 -18.97
CA ALA A 45 12.39 16.66 -17.58
C ALA A 45 11.25 15.92 -16.89
N PRO A 46 11.49 14.73 -16.25
CA PRO A 46 10.44 14.08 -15.49
C PRO A 46 9.99 15.11 -14.45
N ASP A 47 8.70 15.43 -14.44
CA ASP A 47 8.07 16.20 -13.37
C ASP A 47 8.20 15.35 -12.12
N VAL A 48 9.36 15.45 -11.48
CA VAL A 48 9.71 14.70 -10.28
C VAL A 48 8.97 15.38 -9.16
N ALA A 49 7.68 15.03 -9.03
CA ALA A 49 6.93 15.39 -7.84
C ALA A 49 7.82 15.10 -6.62
N PRO A 50 7.89 16.01 -5.63
CA PRO A 50 8.70 15.79 -4.44
C PRO A 50 8.44 14.38 -3.90
N GLU A 51 9.48 13.68 -3.50
CA GLU A 51 9.39 12.28 -3.02
C GLU A 51 8.23 12.09 -2.03
N ALA A 52 8.04 13.06 -1.12
CA ALA A 52 6.93 13.07 -0.18
C ALA A 52 5.54 13.06 -0.85
N ALA A 53 5.37 13.76 -1.98
CA ALA A 53 4.11 13.76 -2.71
C ALA A 53 3.84 12.41 -3.39
N ARG A 54 4.89 11.77 -3.91
CA ARG A 54 4.79 10.42 -4.52
C ARG A 54 4.44 9.37 -3.47
N LEU A 55 5.08 9.41 -2.30
CA LEU A 55 4.76 8.52 -1.18
C LEU A 55 3.33 8.72 -0.68
N LYS A 56 2.87 9.98 -0.55
CA LYS A 56 1.49 10.28 -0.21
C LYS A 56 0.50 9.73 -1.23
N GLN A 57 0.81 9.86 -2.53
CA GLN A 57 -0.03 9.34 -3.61
C GLN A 57 -0.07 7.81 -3.61
N ALA A 58 1.06 7.14 -3.38
CA ALA A 58 1.12 5.69 -3.25
C ALA A 58 0.25 5.20 -2.08
N ALA A 59 0.41 5.76 -0.88
CA ALA A 59 -0.41 5.42 0.28
C ALA A 59 -1.92 5.63 0.03
N ARG A 60 -2.29 6.71 -0.68
CA ARG A 60 -3.68 6.92 -1.10
C ARG A 60 -4.18 5.84 -2.07
N ALA A 61 -3.36 5.42 -3.02
CA ALA A 61 -3.72 4.34 -3.95
C ALA A 61 -3.93 3.01 -3.20
N ASP A 62 -3.05 2.68 -2.28
CA ASP A 62 -3.15 1.49 -1.42
C ASP A 62 -4.40 1.53 -0.54
N TYR A 63 -4.71 2.70 0.04
CA TYR A 63 -5.97 2.89 0.76
C TYR A 63 -7.19 2.61 -0.12
N VAL A 64 -7.21 3.13 -1.35
CA VAL A 64 -8.33 2.91 -2.28
C VAL A 64 -8.47 1.44 -2.63
N LEU A 65 -7.37 0.73 -2.84
CA LEU A 65 -7.36 -0.68 -3.23
C LEU A 65 -7.71 -1.63 -2.07
N GLN A 66 -7.26 -1.33 -0.84
CA GLN A 66 -7.33 -2.28 0.28
C GLN A 66 -8.36 -1.91 1.35
N CYS A 67 -8.75 -0.64 1.46
CA CYS A 67 -9.54 -0.14 2.58
C CYS A 67 -10.87 0.51 2.15
N ALA A 68 -10.88 1.23 1.02
CA ALA A 68 -12.02 2.04 0.62
C ALA A 68 -13.27 1.24 0.26
N GLY A 69 -13.14 -0.05 -0.07
CA GLY A 69 -14.28 -0.93 -0.30
C GLY A 69 -15.26 -0.96 0.89
N CYS A 70 -14.72 -0.90 2.13
CA CYS A 70 -15.51 -0.83 3.36
C CYS A 70 -15.57 0.60 3.90
N HIS A 71 -14.43 1.29 3.98
CA HIS A 71 -14.32 2.61 4.60
C HIS A 71 -14.71 3.77 3.68
N ARG A 72 -14.97 3.51 2.39
CA ARG A 72 -15.21 4.49 1.33
C ARG A 72 -14.01 5.39 1.05
N VAL A 73 -13.98 6.01 -0.12
CA VAL A 73 -12.88 6.90 -0.51
C VAL A 73 -12.79 8.17 0.33
N ASP A 74 -13.87 8.56 0.97
CA ASP A 74 -13.99 9.73 1.84
C ASP A 74 -13.84 9.41 3.34
N GLY A 75 -13.52 8.16 3.69
CA GLY A 75 -13.27 7.71 5.06
C GLY A 75 -14.50 7.60 5.96
N ARG A 76 -15.73 7.82 5.43
CA ARG A 76 -16.95 7.88 6.26
C ARG A 76 -17.45 6.52 6.74
N GLY A 77 -16.91 5.42 6.20
CA GLY A 77 -17.33 4.08 6.57
C GLY A 77 -18.80 3.77 6.31
N SER A 78 -19.35 2.90 7.13
CA SER A 78 -20.76 2.51 7.10
C SER A 78 -21.18 2.04 8.48
N ASN A 79 -21.73 2.92 9.30
CA ASN A 79 -22.14 2.62 10.67
C ASN A 79 -23.10 1.41 10.75
N PRO A 80 -24.15 1.28 9.89
CA PRO A 80 -25.02 0.12 9.92
C PRO A 80 -24.33 -1.23 9.68
N HIS A 81 -23.16 -1.21 9.02
CA HIS A 81 -22.36 -2.40 8.73
C HIS A 81 -21.16 -2.57 9.66
N GLY A 82 -21.09 -1.78 10.75
CA GLY A 82 -19.98 -1.84 11.69
C GLY A 82 -18.64 -1.35 11.14
N ILE A 83 -18.66 -0.49 10.14
CA ILE A 83 -17.47 0.12 9.55
C ILE A 83 -17.36 1.55 10.07
N PRO A 84 -16.37 1.85 10.93
CA PRO A 84 -16.25 3.16 11.56
C PRO A 84 -15.96 4.28 10.56
N ASP A 85 -16.50 5.47 10.85
CA ASP A 85 -16.11 6.71 10.21
C ASP A 85 -14.75 7.16 10.76
N PHE A 86 -13.79 7.37 9.87
CA PHE A 86 -12.44 7.83 10.24
C PHE A 86 -12.38 9.33 10.48
N ARG A 87 -13.28 10.09 9.84
CA ARG A 87 -13.22 11.54 9.84
C ARG A 87 -13.39 12.09 11.25
N GLN A 88 -12.46 12.94 11.64
CA GLN A 88 -12.44 13.58 12.97
C GLN A 88 -12.66 12.58 14.13
N SER A 89 -12.15 11.36 13.97
CA SER A 89 -12.33 10.28 14.95
C SER A 89 -11.09 9.39 15.10
N VAL A 90 -10.50 8.95 13.98
CA VAL A 90 -9.40 7.98 14.03
C VAL A 90 -8.14 8.55 14.67
N GLY A 91 -7.87 9.83 14.54
CA GLY A 91 -6.71 10.50 15.14
C GLY A 91 -6.71 10.52 16.66
N ALA A 92 -7.88 10.42 17.30
CA ALA A 92 -7.97 10.35 18.76
C ALA A 92 -7.27 9.08 19.30
N PHE A 93 -7.31 7.97 18.58
CA PHE A 93 -6.78 6.69 19.06
C PHE A 93 -5.26 6.71 19.32
N VAL A 94 -4.50 7.53 18.60
CA VAL A 94 -3.05 7.59 18.78
C VAL A 94 -2.60 8.33 20.04
N HIS A 95 -3.52 8.92 20.81
CA HIS A 95 -3.23 9.46 22.15
C HIS A 95 -3.04 8.38 23.22
N LEU A 96 -3.40 7.13 22.90
CA LEU A 96 -3.21 5.97 23.77
C LEU A 96 -2.24 5.00 23.10
N PRO A 97 -1.21 4.50 23.80
CA PRO A 97 -0.33 3.47 23.26
C PRO A 97 -1.11 2.25 22.74
N GLU A 98 -2.11 1.80 23.51
CA GLU A 98 -2.97 0.68 23.11
C GLU A 98 -3.87 1.04 21.92
N GLY A 99 -4.19 2.32 21.76
CA GLY A 99 -4.95 2.82 20.60
C GLY A 99 -4.10 2.82 19.32
N ARG A 100 -2.80 3.12 19.42
CA ARG A 100 -1.86 2.97 18.30
C ARG A 100 -1.79 1.51 17.86
N GLU A 101 -1.58 0.58 18.77
CA GLU A 101 -1.58 -0.85 18.46
C GLU A 101 -2.92 -1.30 17.87
N TYR A 102 -4.03 -0.80 18.42
CA TYR A 102 -5.38 -1.13 17.95
C TYR A 102 -5.53 -0.87 16.45
N LEU A 103 -5.07 0.29 15.94
CA LEU A 103 -5.21 0.63 14.53
C LEU A 103 -4.44 -0.33 13.60
N ILE A 104 -3.35 -0.93 14.06
CA ILE A 104 -2.60 -1.96 13.33
C ILE A 104 -3.30 -3.33 13.39
N ARG A 105 -3.86 -3.65 14.55
CA ARG A 105 -4.32 -4.99 14.91
C ARG A 105 -5.78 -5.28 14.55
N VAL A 106 -6.55 -4.25 14.13
CA VAL A 106 -7.91 -4.46 13.63
C VAL A 106 -7.91 -5.36 12.40
N PRO A 107 -8.92 -6.24 12.22
CA PRO A 107 -8.90 -7.27 11.18
C PRO A 107 -8.64 -6.72 9.78
N GLY A 108 -9.24 -5.58 9.41
CA GLY A 108 -9.05 -4.97 8.09
C GLY A 108 -7.60 -4.56 7.81
N ALA A 109 -6.90 -3.99 8.80
CA ALA A 109 -5.50 -3.61 8.67
C ALA A 109 -4.58 -4.85 8.75
N ALA A 110 -4.79 -5.70 9.77
CA ALA A 110 -3.94 -6.85 10.00
C ALA A 110 -3.95 -7.87 8.84
N HIS A 111 -5.08 -8.06 8.16
CA HIS A 111 -5.22 -8.99 7.04
C HIS A 111 -5.01 -8.38 5.66
N SER A 112 -4.76 -7.08 5.55
CA SER A 112 -4.50 -6.45 4.25
C SER A 112 -3.31 -7.11 3.54
N GLN A 113 -3.27 -7.03 2.21
CA GLN A 113 -2.17 -7.61 1.42
C GLN A 113 -0.94 -6.68 1.37
N LEU A 114 -1.00 -5.55 2.08
CA LEU A 114 0.10 -4.59 2.15
C LEU A 114 1.29 -5.17 2.93
N SER A 115 2.50 -4.83 2.53
CA SER A 115 3.69 -5.01 3.35
C SER A 115 3.58 -4.19 4.65
N HIS A 116 4.47 -4.40 5.59
CA HIS A 116 4.49 -3.60 6.83
C HIS A 116 4.77 -2.12 6.56
N ALA A 117 5.66 -1.84 5.62
CA ALA A 117 5.98 -0.46 5.21
C ALA A 117 4.78 0.22 4.55
N GLU A 118 4.11 -0.45 3.61
CA GLU A 118 2.92 0.08 2.94
C GLU A 118 1.77 0.28 3.93
N LEU A 119 1.54 -0.66 4.87
CA LEU A 119 0.51 -0.48 5.90
C LEU A 119 0.82 0.70 6.81
N ALA A 120 2.09 0.89 7.21
CA ALA A 120 2.50 2.08 7.98
C ALA A 120 2.20 3.37 7.20
N ALA A 121 2.53 3.41 5.90
CA ALA A 121 2.25 4.55 5.04
C ALA A 121 0.74 4.84 4.92
N VAL A 122 -0.08 3.80 4.74
CA VAL A 122 -1.55 3.93 4.68
C VAL A 122 -2.13 4.42 6.01
N LEU A 123 -1.68 3.89 7.15
CA LEU A 123 -2.13 4.35 8.47
C LEU A 123 -1.79 5.83 8.67
N ASN A 124 -0.56 6.25 8.34
CA ASN A 124 -0.14 7.64 8.41
C ASN A 124 -0.98 8.54 7.50
N TRP A 125 -1.25 8.08 6.28
CA TRP A 125 -2.10 8.81 5.33
C TRP A 125 -3.54 8.95 5.86
N VAL A 126 -4.16 7.88 6.35
CA VAL A 126 -5.52 7.89 6.93
C VAL A 126 -5.63 8.88 8.09
N LEU A 127 -4.66 8.88 8.99
CA LEU A 127 -4.63 9.78 10.14
C LEU A 127 -4.54 11.24 9.72
N THR A 128 -3.65 11.57 8.79
CA THR A 128 -3.44 12.94 8.33
C THR A 128 -4.54 13.43 7.39
N GLU A 129 -5.12 12.55 6.58
CA GLU A 129 -6.18 12.92 5.63
C GLU A 129 -7.54 13.13 6.31
N PHE A 130 -7.90 12.22 7.23
CA PHE A 130 -9.26 12.20 7.78
C PHE A 130 -9.37 12.80 9.18
N SER A 131 -8.26 12.94 9.91
CA SER A 131 -8.33 13.26 11.35
C SER A 131 -7.13 14.08 11.86
N ALA A 132 -6.50 14.88 11.00
CA ALA A 132 -5.30 15.66 11.34
C ALA A 132 -5.47 16.53 12.58
N ALA A 133 -6.65 17.14 12.75
CA ALA A 133 -6.93 18.03 13.87
C ALA A 133 -6.97 17.33 15.24
N GLN A 134 -7.05 16.00 15.26
CA GLN A 134 -7.05 15.22 16.49
C GLN A 134 -5.69 14.59 16.81
N LEU A 135 -4.70 14.77 15.96
CA LEU A 135 -3.36 14.22 16.22
C LEU A 135 -2.68 15.02 17.33
N PRO A 136 -1.91 14.36 18.23
CA PRO A 136 -1.08 15.07 19.20
C PRO A 136 -0.03 15.93 18.49
N ALA A 137 0.39 17.03 19.12
CA ALA A 137 1.38 17.93 18.53
C ALA A 137 2.73 17.25 18.24
N ASP A 138 3.06 16.24 19.01
CA ASP A 138 4.27 15.41 18.90
C ASP A 138 4.01 14.08 18.19
N PHE A 139 2.96 14.00 17.36
CA PHE A 139 2.61 12.77 16.66
C PHE A 139 3.80 12.19 15.90
N ALA A 140 4.23 11.01 16.33
CA ALA A 140 5.22 10.21 15.61
C ALA A 140 4.51 9.31 14.58
N PRO A 141 4.83 9.41 13.28
CA PRO A 141 4.27 8.53 12.27
C PRO A 141 4.55 7.04 12.57
N TYR A 142 3.66 6.16 12.14
CA TYR A 142 3.91 4.73 12.19
C TYR A 142 5.13 4.36 11.38
N SER A 143 5.96 3.49 11.93
CA SER A 143 7.10 2.89 11.24
C SER A 143 6.78 1.47 10.79
N GLU A 144 7.52 0.97 9.79
CA GLU A 144 7.47 -0.43 9.38
C GLU A 144 7.74 -1.38 10.56
N ALA A 145 8.72 -1.05 11.41
CA ALA A 145 9.08 -1.88 12.56
C ALA A 145 7.94 -1.99 13.58
N GLU A 146 7.23 -0.88 13.85
CA GLU A 146 6.06 -0.87 14.73
C GLU A 146 4.93 -1.75 14.18
N VAL A 147 4.65 -1.63 12.88
CA VAL A 147 3.64 -2.46 12.22
C VAL A 147 4.05 -3.93 12.24
N ALA A 148 5.30 -4.25 11.93
CA ALA A 148 5.80 -5.63 11.96
C ALA A 148 5.68 -6.28 13.35
N ALA A 149 5.90 -5.52 14.42
CA ALA A 149 5.80 -5.99 15.78
C ALA A 149 4.34 -6.25 16.24
N ALA A 150 3.42 -5.33 15.88
CA ALA A 150 2.04 -5.38 16.37
C ALA A 150 1.11 -6.25 15.53
N ARG A 151 1.27 -6.25 14.21
CA ARG A 151 0.37 -6.88 13.23
C ARG A 151 0.11 -8.38 13.46
N PRO A 152 1.08 -9.22 13.85
CA PRO A 152 0.83 -10.64 14.11
C PRO A 152 -0.17 -10.89 15.25
N ASN A 153 -0.33 -9.94 16.16
CA ASN A 153 -1.19 -10.02 17.34
C ASN A 153 -2.59 -9.46 17.06
N ARG A 154 -3.20 -9.81 15.92
CA ARG A 154 -4.54 -9.33 15.55
C ARG A 154 -5.58 -9.67 16.62
N TYR A 155 -6.63 -8.88 16.68
CA TYR A 155 -7.78 -9.18 17.54
C TYR A 155 -8.71 -10.20 16.87
N ASP A 156 -9.14 -11.20 17.65
CA ASP A 156 -10.22 -12.12 17.24
C ASP A 156 -11.59 -11.42 17.38
N ASP A 157 -11.78 -10.66 18.47
CA ASP A 157 -12.92 -9.76 18.66
C ASP A 157 -12.43 -8.33 18.95
N VAL A 158 -12.73 -7.44 18.03
CA VAL A 158 -12.31 -6.04 18.11
C VAL A 158 -13.26 -5.18 18.95
N VAL A 159 -14.49 -5.64 19.16
CA VAL A 159 -15.57 -4.83 19.78
C VAL A 159 -15.25 -4.44 21.23
N PRO A 160 -14.92 -5.36 22.15
CA PRO A 160 -14.62 -4.98 23.53
C PRO A 160 -13.41 -4.07 23.65
N VAL A 161 -12.38 -4.27 22.79
CA VAL A 161 -11.18 -3.42 22.76
C VAL A 161 -11.55 -2.00 22.35
N ARG A 162 -12.34 -1.87 21.26
CA ARG A 162 -12.81 -0.56 20.80
C ARG A 162 -13.65 0.15 21.86
N HIS A 163 -14.55 -0.55 22.55
CA HIS A 163 -15.36 0.02 23.65
C HIS A 163 -14.48 0.60 24.75
N ALA A 164 -13.50 -0.17 25.21
CA ALA A 164 -12.60 0.26 26.28
C ALA A 164 -11.81 1.52 25.85
N LEU A 165 -11.26 1.53 24.63
CA LEU A 165 -10.55 2.68 24.10
C LEU A 165 -11.46 3.89 23.93
N ALA A 166 -12.66 3.72 23.36
CA ALA A 166 -13.61 4.79 23.15
C ALA A 166 -14.02 5.44 24.48
N LYS A 167 -14.30 4.64 25.51
CA LYS A 167 -14.62 5.16 26.85
C LYS A 167 -13.48 6.01 27.42
N ARG A 168 -12.22 5.56 27.30
CA ARG A 168 -11.06 6.32 27.77
C ARG A 168 -10.90 7.62 26.98
N LEU A 169 -10.97 7.56 25.64
CA LEU A 169 -10.83 8.74 24.78
C LEU A 169 -11.93 9.78 25.06
N THR A 170 -13.18 9.33 25.25
CA THR A 170 -14.29 10.23 25.64
C THR A 170 -14.03 10.87 27.01
N SER A 171 -13.49 10.14 27.98
CA SER A 171 -13.12 10.74 29.28
C SER A 171 -11.97 11.75 29.19
N MET A 172 -11.15 11.68 28.13
CA MET A 172 -10.11 12.65 27.80
C MET A 172 -10.65 13.87 27.02
N GLY A 173 -11.95 13.90 26.70
CA GLY A 173 -12.60 15.00 25.98
C GLY A 173 -12.68 14.82 24.46
N PHE A 174 -12.28 13.66 23.92
CA PHE A 174 -12.41 13.41 22.48
C PHE A 174 -13.86 13.09 22.11
N THR A 175 -14.33 13.70 21.03
CA THR A 175 -15.56 13.28 20.36
C THR A 175 -15.20 12.25 19.30
N LEU A 176 -15.81 11.07 19.36
CA LEU A 176 -15.64 10.02 18.38
C LEU A 176 -16.89 9.88 17.51
N SER A 177 -16.73 9.41 16.30
CA SER A 177 -17.84 9.07 15.42
C SER A 177 -18.70 7.96 16.01
N ASP A 178 -20.01 8.00 15.74
CA ASP A 178 -20.93 6.95 16.11
C ASP A 178 -20.50 5.61 15.52
N TYR A 179 -20.67 4.55 16.31
CA TYR A 179 -20.32 3.20 15.91
C TYR A 179 -21.32 2.19 16.48
N SER A 180 -22.15 1.61 15.63
CA SER A 180 -23.21 0.68 16.02
C SER A 180 -22.78 -0.78 16.07
N TYR A 181 -21.50 -1.07 15.86
CA TYR A 181 -20.94 -2.44 15.84
C TYR A 181 -21.59 -3.38 14.83
N GLY A 182 -22.15 -2.82 13.74
CA GLY A 182 -22.80 -3.60 12.70
C GLY A 182 -24.15 -4.17 13.11
N SER A 183 -24.73 -3.75 14.23
CA SER A 183 -26.07 -4.09 14.61
C SER A 183 -26.97 -2.86 14.56
N ASP A 184 -28.16 -3.00 13.98
CA ASP A 184 -29.26 -2.01 14.09
C ASP A 184 -29.86 -1.98 15.52
N ARG A 185 -29.43 -2.92 16.35
CA ARG A 185 -29.81 -3.01 17.77
C ARG A 185 -28.82 -2.15 18.56
N LYS A 186 -29.24 -0.99 18.98
CA LYS A 186 -28.60 -0.31 20.11
C LYS A 186 -28.64 -1.27 21.31
N PRO A 187 -27.53 -1.38 22.07
CA PRO A 187 -27.56 -2.08 23.32
C PRO A 187 -28.56 -1.47 24.28
#